data_b74b0474b8daede2b2702d63e35602fc
#
_entry.id   b74b0474b8daede2b2702d63e35602fc
#
_cell.length_a   1.000
_cell.length_b   1.000
_cell.length_c   1.000
_cell.angle_alpha   90.00
_cell.angle_beta   90.00
_cell.angle_gamma   90.00
#
_symmetry.space_group_name_H-M   'P 1'
#
loop_
_entity.id
_entity.type
_entity.pdbx_description
1 polymer ?
#
loop_
_entity_poly.entity_id
_entity_poly.type
_entity_poly.pdbx_seq_one_letter_code
_entity_poly.pdbx_strand_id
1 'polypeptide(L)'
;MSLALPDRDWYKAPAGAEKLWIGLALLWCFVMSVMMPFWHFRGKQNSRGEAYAVKPADFLARAEKQVAANKVGELNGFPIVEPAPGGDAYLVARMWAWYPTLKLRQGETYRLHLSSLDLQHGFSLQPLNMNFQVLPGYDHVLTITPTSKGEFTIVCNEFCGIGHDKMIGKILVE
;
A
#
# COMPACT_ATOMS: atom_id res chain seq x y z
N MET A 1 36.45 -14.29 30.41
CA MET A 1 36.43 -14.63 28.99
C MET A 1 37.88 -14.85 28.55
N SER A 2 38.22 -16.00 28.03
CA SER A 2 39.54 -16.25 27.44
C SER A 2 39.49 -15.85 25.97
N LEU A 3 40.38 -14.97 25.54
CA LEU A 3 40.60 -14.69 24.12
C LEU A 3 41.50 -15.82 23.58
N ALA A 4 40.89 -16.71 22.79
CA ALA A 4 41.63 -17.76 22.10
C ALA A 4 41.70 -17.45 20.61
N LEU A 5 42.83 -17.70 20.00
CA LEU A 5 42.98 -17.66 18.56
C LEU A 5 42.15 -18.81 17.94
N PRO A 6 41.58 -18.63 16.74
CA PRO A 6 40.90 -19.73 16.06
C PRO A 6 41.88 -20.89 15.81
N ASP A 7 41.35 -22.09 15.79
CA ASP A 7 42.16 -23.28 15.52
C ASP A 7 42.86 -23.14 14.15
N ARG A 8 44.07 -23.68 14.06
CA ARG A 8 44.85 -23.62 12.81
C ARG A 8 44.17 -24.30 11.62
N ASP A 9 43.10 -25.02 11.92
CA ASP A 9 42.33 -25.83 10.97
C ASP A 9 41.07 -25.13 10.42
N TRP A 10 40.78 -23.90 10.82
CA TRP A 10 39.58 -23.18 10.43
C TRP A 10 39.39 -22.99 8.91
N TYR A 11 40.51 -23.06 8.15
CA TYR A 11 40.51 -22.94 6.68
C TYR A 11 40.53 -24.30 5.95
N LYS A 12 40.38 -25.42 6.64
CA LYS A 12 40.30 -26.73 5.99
C LYS A 12 39.09 -26.83 5.09
N ALA A 13 39.30 -27.49 3.95
CA ALA A 13 38.19 -27.74 3.02
C ALA A 13 37.10 -28.57 3.71
N PRO A 14 35.81 -28.22 3.48
CA PRO A 14 34.66 -28.91 4.11
C PRO A 14 34.68 -30.40 3.75
N ALA A 15 34.31 -31.26 4.72
CA ALA A 15 34.25 -32.70 4.56
C ALA A 15 32.94 -33.28 5.14
N GLY A 16 32.54 -34.46 4.67
CA GLY A 16 31.40 -35.19 5.22
C GLY A 16 30.10 -34.40 5.28
N ALA A 17 29.53 -34.25 6.47
CA ALA A 17 28.26 -33.56 6.69
C ALA A 17 28.29 -32.08 6.31
N GLU A 18 29.44 -31.42 6.39
CA GLU A 18 29.60 -30.04 5.95
C GLU A 18 29.31 -29.86 4.46
N LYS A 19 29.81 -30.77 3.61
CA LYS A 19 29.53 -30.74 2.16
C LYS A 19 28.05 -30.90 1.88
N LEU A 20 27.35 -31.75 2.67
CA LEU A 20 25.92 -31.96 2.51
C LEU A 20 25.16 -30.69 2.81
N TRP A 21 25.36 -30.07 3.98
CA TRP A 21 24.60 -28.88 4.33
C TRP A 21 24.97 -27.66 3.46
N ILE A 22 26.21 -27.52 3.02
CA ILE A 22 26.61 -26.49 2.05
C ILE A 22 25.88 -26.72 0.73
N GLY A 23 25.77 -27.97 0.26
CA GLY A 23 25.03 -28.31 -0.95
C GLY A 23 23.56 -27.97 -0.82
N LEU A 24 22.94 -28.29 0.32
CA LEU A 24 21.52 -27.91 0.61
C LEU A 24 21.32 -26.39 0.67
N ALA A 25 22.25 -25.68 1.32
CA ALA A 25 22.19 -24.23 1.39
C ALA A 25 22.34 -23.57 0.01
N LEU A 26 23.25 -24.06 -0.83
CA LEU A 26 23.40 -23.57 -2.21
C LEU A 26 22.18 -23.88 -3.06
N LEU A 27 21.61 -25.08 -2.93
CA LEU A 27 20.36 -25.44 -3.61
C LEU A 27 19.23 -24.49 -3.20
N TRP A 28 19.09 -24.24 -1.89
CA TRP A 28 18.07 -23.32 -1.38
C TRP A 28 18.28 -21.89 -1.87
N CYS A 29 19.54 -21.41 -1.85
CA CYS A 29 19.91 -20.11 -2.39
C CYS A 29 19.55 -20.01 -3.88
N PHE A 30 19.82 -21.05 -4.67
CA PHE A 30 19.45 -21.11 -6.08
C PHE A 30 17.92 -21.05 -6.26
N VAL A 31 17.15 -21.85 -5.51
CA VAL A 31 15.68 -21.85 -5.56
C VAL A 31 15.14 -20.45 -5.25
N MET A 32 15.60 -19.82 -4.18
CA MET A 32 15.17 -18.47 -3.81
C MET A 32 15.55 -17.43 -4.87
N SER A 33 16.74 -17.54 -5.46
CA SER A 33 17.21 -16.63 -6.51
C SER A 33 16.38 -16.75 -7.79
N VAL A 34 16.00 -17.98 -8.18
CA VAL A 34 15.14 -18.23 -9.36
C VAL A 34 13.68 -17.81 -9.08
N MET A 35 13.22 -17.94 -7.83
CA MET A 35 11.87 -17.57 -7.46
C MET A 35 11.60 -16.07 -7.60
N MET A 36 12.60 -15.20 -7.39
CA MET A 36 12.46 -13.76 -7.57
C MET A 36 12.07 -13.35 -8.99
N PRO A 37 12.85 -13.70 -10.05
CA PRO A 37 12.46 -13.42 -11.43
C PRO A 37 11.16 -14.14 -11.82
N PHE A 38 10.93 -15.37 -11.34
CA PHE A 38 9.66 -16.06 -11.57
C PHE A 38 8.47 -15.24 -11.08
N TRP A 39 8.52 -14.72 -9.85
CA TRP A 39 7.47 -13.86 -9.30
C TRP A 39 7.38 -12.51 -10.02
N HIS A 40 8.49 -11.99 -10.51
CA HIS A 40 8.49 -10.75 -11.29
C HIS A 40 7.66 -10.89 -12.59
N PHE A 41 7.79 -12.04 -13.28
CA PHE A 41 7.09 -12.26 -14.55
C PHE A 41 5.70 -12.91 -14.42
N ARG A 42 5.49 -13.73 -13.38
CA ARG A 42 4.24 -14.50 -13.20
C ARG A 42 3.40 -14.01 -12.03
N GLY A 43 3.98 -13.30 -11.08
CA GLY A 43 3.27 -12.76 -9.93
C GLY A 43 2.33 -11.64 -10.35
N LYS A 44 1.12 -11.64 -9.81
CA LYS A 44 0.19 -10.51 -9.87
C LYS A 44 0.48 -9.59 -8.68
N GLN A 45 1.60 -8.93 -8.72
CA GLN A 45 1.89 -7.91 -7.73
C GLN A 45 1.07 -6.65 -8.03
N ASN A 46 0.76 -5.87 -6.98
CA ASN A 46 0.15 -4.56 -7.15
C ASN A 46 0.94 -3.77 -8.19
N SER A 47 0.23 -3.26 -9.18
CA SER A 47 0.84 -2.41 -10.21
C SER A 47 1.67 -1.32 -9.52
N ARG A 48 2.83 -1.02 -10.08
CA ARG A 48 3.59 0.16 -9.67
C ARG A 48 2.66 1.33 -9.86
N GLY A 49 2.20 1.95 -8.75
CA GLY A 49 1.43 3.17 -8.81
C GLY A 49 2.23 4.25 -9.54
N GLU A 50 1.55 5.08 -10.27
CA GLU A 50 2.11 6.33 -10.76
C GLU A 50 2.27 7.27 -9.57
N ALA A 51 3.29 8.13 -9.58
CA ALA A 51 3.44 9.16 -8.55
C ALA A 51 3.86 10.48 -9.22
N TYR A 52 3.12 11.54 -8.93
CA TYR A 52 3.35 12.86 -9.48
C TYR A 52 3.57 13.87 -8.36
N ALA A 53 4.43 14.86 -8.58
CA ALA A 53 4.58 15.96 -7.63
C ALA A 53 3.31 16.83 -7.63
N VAL A 54 2.77 17.12 -6.46
CA VAL A 54 1.59 17.97 -6.28
C VAL A 54 1.70 18.75 -4.97
N LYS A 55 1.30 20.00 -4.94
CA LYS A 55 1.18 20.73 -3.68
C LYS A 55 -0.03 20.20 -2.90
N PRO A 56 0.07 19.98 -1.58
CA PRO A 56 -1.05 19.47 -0.77
C PRO A 56 -2.35 20.30 -0.93
N ALA A 57 -2.22 21.62 -0.99
CA ALA A 57 -3.38 22.51 -1.21
C ALA A 57 -4.06 22.30 -2.57
N ASP A 58 -3.28 22.09 -3.64
CA ASP A 58 -3.81 21.85 -4.98
C ASP A 58 -4.50 20.48 -5.07
N PHE A 59 -3.96 19.47 -4.36
CA PHE A 59 -4.59 18.15 -4.26
C PHE A 59 -5.91 18.23 -3.50
N LEU A 60 -5.93 18.94 -2.36
CA LEU A 60 -7.16 19.16 -1.60
C LEU A 60 -8.22 19.85 -2.46
N ALA A 61 -7.87 20.88 -3.20
CA ALA A 61 -8.81 21.60 -4.08
C ALA A 61 -9.43 20.66 -5.14
N ARG A 62 -8.66 19.70 -5.69
CA ARG A 62 -9.18 18.68 -6.62
C ARG A 62 -10.17 17.75 -5.92
N ALA A 63 -9.84 17.28 -4.71
CA ALA A 63 -10.72 16.43 -3.92
C ALA A 63 -12.01 17.16 -3.55
N GLU A 64 -11.93 18.42 -3.10
CA GLU A 64 -13.12 19.23 -2.77
C GLU A 64 -14.00 19.53 -3.99
N LYS A 65 -13.38 19.78 -5.15
CA LYS A 65 -14.12 19.91 -6.42
C LYS A 65 -14.89 18.62 -6.74
N GLN A 66 -14.29 17.46 -6.53
CA GLN A 66 -14.97 16.18 -6.74
C GLN A 66 -16.09 15.99 -5.71
N VAL A 67 -15.87 16.34 -4.45
CA VAL A 67 -16.92 16.30 -3.43
C VAL A 67 -18.10 17.18 -3.82
N ALA A 68 -17.86 18.41 -4.25
CA ALA A 68 -18.92 19.34 -4.66
C ALA A 68 -19.73 18.82 -5.86
N ALA A 69 -19.07 18.09 -6.79
CA ALA A 69 -19.71 17.58 -8.00
C ALA A 69 -20.43 16.23 -7.80
N ASN A 70 -19.89 15.36 -6.93
CA ASN A 70 -20.28 13.94 -6.88
C ASN A 70 -20.75 13.46 -5.49
N LYS A 71 -21.05 14.37 -4.56
CA LYS A 71 -21.58 14.02 -3.24
C LYS A 71 -22.95 13.36 -3.36
N VAL A 72 -23.10 12.15 -2.79
CA VAL A 72 -24.35 11.38 -2.79
C VAL A 72 -24.90 11.13 -1.38
N GLY A 73 -24.15 11.46 -0.33
CA GLY A 73 -24.59 11.26 1.05
C GLY A 73 -23.49 11.64 2.05
N GLU A 74 -23.67 11.16 3.29
CA GLU A 74 -22.69 11.34 4.37
C GLU A 74 -22.57 10.06 5.21
N LEU A 75 -21.37 9.79 5.70
CA LEU A 75 -21.08 8.69 6.61
C LEU A 75 -20.11 9.19 7.70
N ASN A 76 -20.51 9.08 8.97
CA ASN A 76 -19.69 9.50 10.12
C ASN A 76 -19.17 10.95 10.03
N GLY A 77 -19.97 11.86 9.47
CA GLY A 77 -19.58 13.27 9.28
C GLY A 77 -18.71 13.55 8.06
N PHE A 78 -18.43 12.54 7.23
CA PHE A 78 -17.70 12.70 5.97
C PHE A 78 -18.63 12.54 4.77
N PRO A 79 -18.47 13.35 3.70
CA PRO A 79 -19.24 13.20 2.48
C PRO A 79 -18.93 11.85 1.82
N ILE A 80 -19.99 11.19 1.32
CA ILE A 80 -19.86 10.05 0.41
C ILE A 80 -19.85 10.59 -1.00
N VAL A 81 -18.83 10.22 -1.75
CA VAL A 81 -18.60 10.65 -3.14
C VAL A 81 -18.64 9.46 -4.08
N GLU A 82 -19.45 9.54 -5.13
CA GLU A 82 -19.54 8.54 -6.19
C GLU A 82 -18.87 9.07 -7.45
N PRO A 83 -17.57 8.76 -7.70
CA PRO A 83 -16.89 9.15 -8.93
C PRO A 83 -17.53 8.47 -10.14
N ALA A 84 -17.42 9.10 -11.31
CA ALA A 84 -17.88 8.47 -12.55
C ALA A 84 -17.08 7.18 -12.82
N PRO A 85 -17.72 6.11 -13.31
CA PRO A 85 -17.03 4.90 -13.74
C PRO A 85 -15.93 5.20 -14.75
N GLY A 86 -14.76 4.58 -14.58
CA GLY A 86 -13.58 4.83 -15.41
C GLY A 86 -12.84 6.13 -15.09
N GLY A 87 -13.33 6.92 -14.13
CA GLY A 87 -12.78 8.22 -13.79
C GLY A 87 -11.81 8.22 -12.63
N ASP A 88 -11.39 9.45 -12.27
CA ASP A 88 -10.50 9.71 -11.14
C ASP A 88 -11.29 9.72 -9.83
N ALA A 89 -10.74 9.11 -8.78
CA ALA A 89 -11.27 9.10 -7.42
C ALA A 89 -10.21 9.67 -6.47
N TYR A 90 -10.48 10.79 -5.82
CA TYR A 90 -9.53 11.46 -4.93
C TYR A 90 -9.79 11.09 -3.48
N LEU A 91 -8.71 10.67 -2.78
CA LEU A 91 -8.73 10.36 -1.36
C LEU A 91 -7.57 11.05 -0.65
N VAL A 92 -7.89 11.88 0.30
CA VAL A 92 -6.98 12.69 1.08
C VAL A 92 -6.71 12.03 2.42
N ALA A 93 -5.44 11.87 2.79
CA ALA A 93 -5.01 11.54 4.13
C ALA A 93 -4.68 12.83 4.91
N ARG A 94 -5.15 12.93 6.15
CA ARG A 94 -4.79 14.00 7.08
C ARG A 94 -4.91 13.51 8.52
N MET A 95 -4.30 14.15 9.47
CA MET A 95 -4.44 13.82 10.90
C MET A 95 -5.88 14.07 11.39
N TRP A 96 -6.65 13.05 11.73
CA TRP A 96 -6.47 11.60 11.69
C TRP A 96 -7.69 11.04 10.96
N ALA A 97 -7.78 11.33 9.68
CA ALA A 97 -8.94 10.99 8.88
C ALA A 97 -8.59 10.71 7.41
N TRP A 98 -9.42 9.90 6.77
CA TRP A 98 -9.49 9.71 5.34
C TRP A 98 -10.68 10.46 4.77
N TYR A 99 -10.48 11.28 3.74
CA TYR A 99 -11.49 12.17 3.20
C TYR A 99 -11.47 12.22 1.66
N PRO A 100 -12.62 12.12 1.00
CA PRO A 100 -13.96 11.75 1.47
C PRO A 100 -14.10 10.21 1.64
N THR A 101 -15.30 9.73 2.02
CA THR A 101 -15.69 8.32 1.82
C THR A 101 -15.98 8.10 0.34
N LEU A 102 -15.36 7.13 -0.29
CA LEU A 102 -15.60 6.80 -1.69
C LEU A 102 -16.66 5.72 -1.83
N LYS A 103 -17.58 5.90 -2.79
CA LYS A 103 -18.53 4.90 -3.22
C LYS A 103 -18.22 4.52 -4.66
N LEU A 104 -17.87 3.26 -4.87
CA LEU A 104 -17.43 2.73 -6.16
C LEU A 104 -18.40 1.65 -6.65
N ARG A 105 -18.43 1.41 -7.96
CA ARG A 105 -19.22 0.34 -8.58
C ARG A 105 -18.39 -0.89 -8.80
N GLN A 106 -18.95 -2.06 -8.49
CA GLN A 106 -18.31 -3.35 -8.76
C GLN A 106 -18.03 -3.52 -10.26
N GLY A 107 -16.85 -4.00 -10.59
CA GLY A 107 -16.43 -4.27 -11.98
C GLY A 107 -15.93 -3.05 -12.75
N GLU A 108 -16.14 -1.83 -12.23
CA GLU A 108 -15.65 -0.61 -12.87
C GLU A 108 -14.23 -0.30 -12.44
N THR A 109 -13.43 0.24 -13.35
CA THR A 109 -12.02 0.60 -13.07
C THR A 109 -11.94 2.08 -12.75
N TYR A 110 -11.18 2.42 -11.70
CA TYR A 110 -10.95 3.79 -11.25
C TYR A 110 -9.47 4.08 -11.13
N ARG A 111 -9.10 5.34 -11.34
CA ARG A 111 -7.80 5.86 -10.94
C ARG A 111 -7.94 6.48 -9.55
N LEU A 112 -7.47 5.76 -8.54
CA LEU A 112 -7.49 6.22 -7.17
C LEU A 112 -6.26 7.08 -6.89
N HIS A 113 -6.50 8.37 -6.70
CA HIS A 113 -5.52 9.39 -6.34
C HIS A 113 -5.41 9.49 -4.83
N LEU A 114 -4.21 9.34 -4.29
CA LEU A 114 -3.90 9.36 -2.87
C LEU A 114 -2.84 10.40 -2.57
N SER A 115 -3.10 11.31 -1.66
CA SER A 115 -2.11 12.25 -1.15
C SER A 115 -2.35 12.59 0.31
N SER A 116 -1.32 13.07 0.98
CA SER A 116 -1.42 13.59 2.34
C SER A 116 -1.31 15.11 2.37
N LEU A 117 -1.98 15.73 3.34
CA LEU A 117 -1.90 17.19 3.56
C LEU A 117 -0.83 17.57 4.57
N ASP A 118 -0.40 16.66 5.43
CA ASP A 118 0.41 16.96 6.61
C ASP A 118 1.62 16.03 6.77
N LEU A 119 1.41 14.78 7.13
CA LEU A 119 2.44 13.81 7.44
C LEU A 119 2.38 12.60 6.50
N GLN A 120 3.33 11.70 6.64
CA GLN A 120 3.25 10.38 6.07
C GLN A 120 2.15 9.58 6.76
N HIS A 121 1.29 8.91 5.97
CA HIS A 121 0.29 7.96 6.42
C HIS A 121 0.44 6.64 5.67
N GLY A 122 -0.04 5.55 6.26
CA GLY A 122 -0.11 4.26 5.60
C GLY A 122 -1.52 3.97 5.13
N PHE A 123 -1.71 3.79 3.83
CA PHE A 123 -2.98 3.35 3.27
C PHE A 123 -3.01 1.82 3.21
N SER A 124 -3.73 1.20 4.11
CA SER A 124 -3.98 -0.24 4.11
C SER A 124 -5.46 -0.52 3.93
N LEU A 125 -5.82 -1.10 2.79
CA LEU A 125 -7.22 -1.39 2.43
C LEU A 125 -7.58 -2.84 2.79
N GLN A 126 -8.46 -3.01 3.77
CA GLN A 126 -8.85 -4.30 4.29
C GLN A 126 -10.20 -4.77 3.69
N PRO A 127 -10.36 -6.07 3.38
CA PRO A 127 -9.41 -7.18 3.58
C PRO A 127 -8.43 -7.40 2.42
N LEU A 128 -8.29 -6.44 1.52
CA LEU A 128 -7.37 -6.53 0.38
C LEU A 128 -5.92 -6.41 0.86
N ASN A 129 -5.02 -7.15 0.21
CA ASN A 129 -3.58 -6.99 0.43
C ASN A 129 -3.04 -5.79 -0.36
N MET A 130 -3.57 -4.61 -0.05
CA MET A 130 -3.17 -3.36 -0.67
C MET A 130 -2.63 -2.42 0.40
N ASN A 131 -1.37 -2.03 0.27
CA ASN A 131 -0.66 -1.24 1.27
C ASN A 131 0.32 -0.27 0.61
N PHE A 132 0.18 1.03 0.90
CA PHE A 132 0.99 2.09 0.33
C PHE A 132 1.32 3.16 1.36
N GLN A 133 2.51 3.73 1.25
CA GLN A 133 2.85 4.95 1.96
C GLN A 133 2.29 6.16 1.19
N VAL A 134 1.56 7.01 1.88
CA VAL A 134 0.96 8.23 1.34
C VAL A 134 1.72 9.42 1.91
N LEU A 135 2.43 10.12 1.03
CA LEU A 135 3.33 11.21 1.40
C LEU A 135 2.73 12.56 1.01
N PRO A 136 2.96 13.62 1.80
CA PRO A 136 2.66 14.97 1.36
C PRO A 136 3.56 15.37 0.19
N GLY A 137 3.01 16.14 -0.74
CA GLY A 137 3.75 16.58 -1.93
C GLY A 137 3.74 15.61 -3.11
N TYR A 138 3.10 14.45 -2.96
CA TYR A 138 2.96 13.45 -4.02
C TYR A 138 1.51 13.04 -4.19
N ASP A 139 1.06 12.95 -5.44
CA ASP A 139 -0.18 12.32 -5.86
C ASP A 139 0.14 10.89 -6.30
N HIS A 140 -0.17 9.91 -5.46
CA HIS A 140 -0.01 8.50 -5.78
C HIS A 140 -1.26 7.99 -6.49
N VAL A 141 -1.11 7.49 -7.70
CA VAL A 141 -2.25 7.03 -8.52
C VAL A 141 -2.24 5.51 -8.63
N LEU A 142 -3.31 4.90 -8.15
CA LEU A 142 -3.51 3.45 -8.20
C LEU A 142 -4.68 3.13 -9.12
N THR A 143 -4.48 2.22 -10.06
CA THR A 143 -5.60 1.69 -10.86
C THR A 143 -6.26 0.55 -10.08
N ILE A 144 -7.51 0.74 -9.70
CA ILE A 144 -8.28 -0.24 -8.92
C ILE A 144 -9.56 -0.65 -9.66
N THR A 145 -9.89 -1.93 -9.57
CA THR A 145 -11.17 -2.47 -10.07
C THR A 145 -11.78 -3.32 -8.97
N PRO A 146 -12.77 -2.81 -8.23
CA PRO A 146 -13.44 -3.59 -7.18
C PRO A 146 -14.13 -4.81 -7.77
N THR A 147 -13.81 -6.00 -7.28
CA THR A 147 -14.38 -7.27 -7.76
C THR A 147 -15.50 -7.80 -6.88
N SER A 148 -15.67 -7.24 -5.68
CA SER A 148 -16.69 -7.66 -4.72
C SER A 148 -17.39 -6.45 -4.14
N LYS A 149 -18.71 -6.59 -3.90
CA LYS A 149 -19.51 -5.59 -3.18
C LYS A 149 -19.24 -5.63 -1.69
N GLY A 150 -19.45 -4.53 -1.01
CA GLY A 150 -19.34 -4.42 0.44
C GLY A 150 -18.64 -3.17 0.93
N GLU A 151 -18.35 -3.16 2.21
CA GLU A 151 -17.60 -2.10 2.87
C GLU A 151 -16.14 -2.53 3.05
N PHE A 152 -15.23 -1.74 2.52
CA PHE A 152 -13.79 -1.94 2.66
C PHE A 152 -13.23 -0.90 3.60
N THR A 153 -12.48 -1.36 4.60
CA THR A 153 -11.92 -0.48 5.63
C THR A 153 -10.52 -0.02 5.24
N ILE A 154 -10.29 1.28 5.31
CA ILE A 154 -8.96 1.87 5.17
C ILE A 154 -8.40 2.05 6.58
N VAL A 155 -7.24 1.47 6.86
CA VAL A 155 -6.54 1.62 8.14
C VAL A 155 -5.22 2.34 7.87
N CYS A 156 -4.93 3.36 8.67
CA CYS A 156 -3.59 3.93 8.68
C CYS A 156 -2.66 2.98 9.44
N ASN A 157 -1.62 2.48 8.79
CA ASN A 157 -0.65 1.54 9.37
C ASN A 157 0.78 2.11 9.47
N GLU A 158 0.94 3.41 9.28
CA GLU A 158 2.16 4.17 9.52
C GLU A 158 1.91 5.17 10.65
N PHE A 159 2.73 5.15 11.69
CA PHE A 159 2.52 6.02 12.85
C PHE A 159 2.51 7.51 12.46
N CYS A 160 1.37 8.15 12.63
CA CYS A 160 1.11 9.54 12.26
C CYS A 160 0.68 10.43 13.46
N GLY A 161 1.05 10.07 14.68
CA GLY A 161 0.77 10.84 15.89
C GLY A 161 -0.28 10.23 16.82
N ILE A 162 -0.77 11.02 17.77
CA ILE A 162 -1.57 10.55 18.93
C ILE A 162 -2.88 9.87 18.51
N GLY A 163 -3.53 10.30 17.44
CA GLY A 163 -4.81 9.75 16.96
C GLY A 163 -4.64 8.67 15.88
N HIS A 164 -3.43 8.14 15.69
CA HIS A 164 -3.13 7.10 14.69
C HIS A 164 -4.03 5.88 14.80
N ASP A 165 -4.31 5.40 15.99
CA ASP A 165 -5.17 4.26 16.30
C ASP A 165 -6.63 4.46 15.87
N LYS A 166 -7.08 5.69 15.68
CA LYS A 166 -8.44 6.07 15.30
C LYS A 166 -8.57 6.44 13.82
N MET A 167 -7.45 6.48 13.08
CA MET A 167 -7.45 6.88 11.67
C MET A 167 -7.94 5.75 10.77
N ILE A 168 -9.26 5.64 10.70
CA ILE A 168 -9.97 4.63 9.93
C ILE A 168 -10.88 5.34 8.92
N GLY A 169 -10.90 4.85 7.67
CA GLY A 169 -11.80 5.29 6.61
C GLY A 169 -12.53 4.13 5.95
N LYS A 170 -13.37 4.44 4.98
CA LYS A 170 -14.13 3.42 4.24
C LYS A 170 -14.18 3.70 2.74
N ILE A 171 -14.18 2.61 1.97
CA ILE A 171 -14.61 2.58 0.57
C ILE A 171 -15.83 1.65 0.50
N LEU A 172 -16.92 2.16 -0.05
CA LEU A 172 -18.16 1.41 -0.27
C LEU A 172 -18.17 0.90 -1.71
N VAL A 173 -18.53 -0.36 -1.93
CA VAL A 173 -18.65 -0.94 -3.28
C VAL A 173 -20.05 -1.50 -3.47
N GLU A 174 -20.75 -1.04 -4.49
CA GLU A 174 -22.12 -1.48 -4.88
C GLU A 174 -22.16 -2.14 -6.26
#